data_147f61bbe2c393e49a05a1364d644ee5
#
_entry.id   147f61bbe2c393e49a05a1364d644ee5
#
_cell.length_a   1.000
_cell.length_b   1.000
_cell.length_c   1.000
_cell.angle_alpha   90.00
_cell.angle_beta   90.00
_cell.angle_gamma   90.00
#
_symmetry.space_group_name_H-M   'P 1'
#
loop_
_entity.id
_entity.type
_entity.pdbx_description
1 polymer ?
#
loop_
_entity_poly.entity_id
_entity_poly.type
_entity_poly.pdbx_seq_one_letter_code
_entity_poly.pdbx_strand_id
1 'polypeptide(L)'
;MEFWRRRKEKGKARECFLKTGSMFLKKLIADCNGISNPIRMFSFDQISKATDDPRCSILDGSSDFTWYKGVIEGKPYSIKIYRMEEMAYNDVVLSARVSNHSGFPKLIGCCLEYPLPVLVFEDLDDYKILNERGSVGCEDAPLLPWNVRLKIAKEVAIAITYLHTAFPRIIIHRNIKAENVFLDKNGKAKLTDFSLAVTLPEGKSWIETKWSGTCGYIDSGYVLTVLVSEYTDVFSFGILMLVLLIGRPGGLLISDGRWNIPSNISECVKDLQERGEPVEPVQMKLFLDLALRCCDRSSGYQPKMIVVAKEIMLIEKVPLDSQMLENVSEDGQITH
;
A
#
# COMPACT_ATOMS: atom_id res chain seq x y z
N MET A 1 -37.52 -29.16 6.75
CA MET A 1 -36.10 -29.01 7.17
C MET A 1 -35.49 -27.68 6.77
N GLU A 2 -35.75 -27.16 5.61
CA GLU A 2 -35.19 -25.88 5.08
C GLU A 2 -35.63 -24.65 5.92
N PHE A 3 -36.87 -24.58 6.40
CA PHE A 3 -37.34 -23.49 7.25
C PHE A 3 -36.57 -23.37 8.59
N TRP A 4 -36.28 -24.49 9.25
CA TRP A 4 -35.53 -24.54 10.49
C TRP A 4 -34.05 -24.20 10.26
N ARG A 5 -33.47 -24.58 9.12
CA ARG A 5 -32.10 -24.24 8.70
C ARG A 5 -31.99 -22.73 8.50
N ARG A 6 -32.88 -22.11 7.72
CA ARG A 6 -32.91 -20.66 7.50
C ARG A 6 -33.12 -19.85 8.79
N ARG A 7 -33.96 -20.35 9.73
CA ARG A 7 -34.16 -19.69 11.02
C ARG A 7 -32.91 -19.75 11.90
N LYS A 8 -32.17 -20.86 11.88
CA LYS A 8 -30.91 -21.02 12.61
C LYS A 8 -29.80 -20.15 12.00
N GLU A 9 -29.73 -20.05 10.68
CA GLU A 9 -28.80 -19.18 9.96
C GLU A 9 -29.06 -17.69 10.26
N LYS A 10 -30.34 -17.26 10.26
CA LYS A 10 -30.70 -15.88 10.66
C LYS A 10 -30.37 -15.58 12.11
N GLY A 11 -30.53 -16.54 13.03
CA GLY A 11 -30.13 -16.38 14.42
C GLY A 11 -28.62 -16.16 14.57
N LYS A 12 -27.83 -16.95 13.87
CA LYS A 12 -26.35 -16.79 13.85
C LYS A 12 -25.93 -15.46 13.23
N ALA A 13 -26.52 -15.06 12.11
CA ALA A 13 -26.22 -13.78 11.46
C ALA A 13 -26.51 -12.60 12.39
N ARG A 14 -27.62 -12.65 13.14
CA ARG A 14 -27.97 -11.62 14.13
C ARG A 14 -26.98 -11.57 15.31
N GLU A 15 -26.52 -12.72 15.80
CA GLU A 15 -25.53 -12.80 16.86
C GLU A 15 -24.19 -12.22 16.38
N CYS A 16 -23.74 -12.62 15.18
CA CYS A 16 -22.56 -12.04 14.54
C CYS A 16 -22.69 -10.53 14.41
N PHE A 17 -23.82 -10.02 13.88
CA PHE A 17 -24.05 -8.59 13.72
C PHE A 17 -23.90 -7.82 15.04
N LEU A 18 -24.46 -8.31 16.13
CA LEU A 18 -24.35 -7.63 17.44
C LEU A 18 -22.91 -7.63 17.95
N LYS A 19 -22.21 -8.76 17.83
CA LYS A 19 -20.81 -8.88 18.27
C LYS A 19 -19.88 -8.01 17.40
N THR A 20 -19.88 -8.22 16.09
CA THR A 20 -19.01 -7.52 15.15
C THR A 20 -19.32 -6.03 15.06
N GLY A 21 -20.63 -5.66 15.13
CA GLY A 21 -21.06 -4.28 15.16
C GLY A 21 -20.59 -3.55 16.42
N SER A 22 -20.64 -4.21 17.58
CA SER A 22 -20.08 -3.66 18.82
C SER A 22 -18.58 -3.43 18.74
N MET A 23 -17.82 -4.40 18.19
CA MET A 23 -16.37 -4.29 18.01
C MET A 23 -16.02 -3.19 17.00
N PHE A 24 -16.74 -3.15 15.87
CA PHE A 24 -16.59 -2.09 14.86
C PHE A 24 -16.82 -0.71 15.46
N LEU A 25 -17.90 -0.52 16.21
CA LEU A 25 -18.22 0.75 16.87
C LEU A 25 -17.16 1.15 17.89
N LYS A 26 -16.69 0.21 18.72
CA LYS A 26 -15.60 0.45 19.68
C LYS A 26 -14.34 0.93 18.98
N LYS A 27 -13.94 0.26 17.90
CA LYS A 27 -12.75 0.61 17.11
C LYS A 27 -12.93 1.98 16.43
N LEU A 28 -14.10 2.24 15.86
CA LEU A 28 -14.44 3.52 15.24
C LEU A 28 -14.35 4.68 16.26
N ILE A 29 -14.86 4.49 17.47
CA ILE A 29 -14.76 5.50 18.54
C ILE A 29 -13.30 5.70 18.93
N ALA A 30 -12.54 4.62 19.15
CA ALA A 30 -11.16 4.69 19.58
C ALA A 30 -10.24 5.39 18.56
N ASP A 31 -10.41 5.08 17.27
CA ASP A 31 -9.52 5.56 16.22
C ASP A 31 -9.98 6.86 15.55
N CYS A 32 -11.29 7.11 15.51
CA CYS A 32 -11.90 8.19 14.73
C CYS A 32 -12.85 9.08 15.53
N ASN A 33 -12.94 8.92 16.86
CA ASN A 33 -13.96 9.60 17.70
C ASN A 33 -15.39 9.40 17.17
N GLY A 34 -15.65 8.24 16.52
CA GLY A 34 -16.95 7.92 15.91
C GLY A 34 -17.20 8.61 14.55
N ILE A 35 -16.23 9.37 14.03
CA ILE A 35 -16.38 10.09 12.75
C ILE A 35 -15.84 9.21 11.62
N SER A 36 -16.68 8.92 10.62
CA SER A 36 -16.33 8.15 9.42
C SER A 36 -17.15 8.64 8.23
N ASN A 37 -16.70 8.34 7.02
CA ASN A 37 -17.51 8.50 5.84
C ASN A 37 -18.71 7.54 5.90
N PRO A 38 -19.90 7.92 5.39
CA PRO A 38 -21.02 7.02 5.30
C PRO A 38 -20.69 5.78 4.44
N ILE A 39 -20.94 4.60 4.97
CA ILE A 39 -20.77 3.34 4.26
C ILE A 39 -22.07 2.54 4.30
N ARG A 40 -22.33 1.76 3.25
CA ARG A 40 -23.52 0.89 3.15
C ARG A 40 -23.34 -0.36 4.00
N MET A 41 -24.40 -0.80 4.67
CA MET A 41 -24.47 -2.11 5.32
C MET A 41 -25.02 -3.15 4.35
N PHE A 42 -24.27 -4.22 4.13
CA PHE A 42 -24.68 -5.37 3.33
C PHE A 42 -25.12 -6.53 4.24
N SER A 43 -26.12 -7.29 3.82
CA SER A 43 -26.58 -8.46 4.56
C SER A 43 -25.75 -9.71 4.25
N PHE A 44 -25.80 -10.70 5.12
CA PHE A 44 -25.23 -12.02 4.90
C PHE A 44 -25.70 -12.63 3.57
N ASP A 45 -27.02 -12.57 3.30
CA ASP A 45 -27.61 -13.12 2.08
C ASP A 45 -27.07 -12.45 0.80
N GLN A 46 -26.79 -11.14 0.83
CA GLN A 46 -26.21 -10.42 -0.30
C GLN A 46 -24.77 -10.86 -0.58
N ILE A 47 -23.95 -10.97 0.46
CA ILE A 47 -22.54 -11.38 0.34
C ILE A 47 -22.45 -12.85 -0.07
N SER A 48 -23.18 -13.76 0.60
CA SER A 48 -23.17 -15.19 0.28
C SER A 48 -23.57 -15.45 -1.18
N LYS A 49 -24.65 -14.82 -1.65
CA LYS A 49 -25.06 -14.94 -3.06
C LYS A 49 -24.01 -14.42 -4.04
N ALA A 50 -23.30 -13.34 -3.68
CA ALA A 50 -22.29 -12.76 -4.53
C ALA A 50 -21.00 -13.60 -4.59
N THR A 51 -20.63 -14.27 -3.49
CA THR A 51 -19.42 -15.10 -3.40
C THR A 51 -19.65 -16.56 -3.79
N ASP A 52 -20.88 -17.07 -3.68
CA ASP A 52 -21.24 -18.42 -4.08
C ASP A 52 -21.68 -18.50 -5.57
N ASP A 53 -21.80 -17.38 -6.27
CA ASP A 53 -22.13 -17.33 -7.71
C ASP A 53 -20.99 -17.98 -8.51
N PRO A 54 -21.30 -18.92 -9.44
CA PRO A 54 -20.30 -19.54 -10.31
C PRO A 54 -19.47 -18.55 -11.14
N ARG A 55 -19.95 -17.31 -11.31
CA ARG A 55 -19.24 -16.21 -11.97
C ARG A 55 -18.31 -15.44 -11.01
N CYS A 56 -18.38 -15.74 -9.72
CA CYS A 56 -17.45 -15.17 -8.74
C CYS A 56 -16.05 -15.70 -9.04
N SER A 57 -15.10 -14.81 -9.21
CA SER A 57 -13.69 -15.12 -9.37
C SER A 57 -12.91 -14.63 -8.15
N ILE A 58 -11.86 -15.37 -7.80
CA ILE A 58 -10.87 -14.90 -6.85
C ILE A 58 -9.96 -13.94 -7.61
N LEU A 59 -9.93 -12.68 -7.19
CA LEU A 59 -9.06 -11.65 -7.78
C LEU A 59 -7.63 -11.78 -7.24
N ASP A 60 -7.50 -12.00 -5.93
CA ASP A 60 -6.23 -12.16 -5.24
C ASP A 60 -6.48 -12.83 -3.87
N GLY A 61 -5.47 -13.45 -3.30
CA GLY A 61 -5.57 -14.08 -1.99
C GLY A 61 -4.22 -14.26 -1.31
N SER A 62 -4.21 -14.01 -0.01
CA SER A 62 -3.09 -14.30 0.88
C SER A 62 -3.53 -15.27 1.97
N SER A 63 -2.62 -15.62 2.89
CA SER A 63 -2.97 -16.38 4.10
C SER A 63 -4.01 -15.68 4.97
N ASP A 64 -4.08 -14.36 4.93
CA ASP A 64 -4.81 -13.52 5.87
C ASP A 64 -6.17 -13.06 5.33
N PHE A 65 -6.33 -12.95 4.01
CA PHE A 65 -7.57 -12.53 3.36
C PHE A 65 -7.70 -13.11 1.95
N THR A 66 -8.91 -12.98 1.40
CA THR A 66 -9.18 -13.31 -0.01
C THR A 66 -10.05 -12.22 -0.61
N TRP A 67 -9.70 -11.79 -1.83
CA TRP A 67 -10.49 -10.91 -2.64
C TRP A 67 -11.37 -11.70 -3.60
N TYR A 68 -12.63 -11.35 -3.67
CA TYR A 68 -13.62 -11.91 -4.60
C TYR A 68 -14.19 -10.82 -5.48
N LYS A 69 -14.45 -11.15 -6.74
CA LYS A 69 -15.32 -10.35 -7.60
C LYS A 69 -16.74 -10.90 -7.48
N GLY A 70 -17.69 -10.07 -7.11
CA GLY A 70 -19.08 -10.47 -6.95
C GLY A 70 -20.06 -9.44 -7.48
N VAL A 71 -21.28 -9.86 -7.79
CA VAL A 71 -22.36 -8.99 -8.25
C VAL A 71 -23.44 -8.91 -7.17
N ILE A 72 -23.73 -7.70 -6.69
CA ILE A 72 -24.79 -7.43 -5.71
C ILE A 72 -25.80 -6.49 -6.34
N GLU A 73 -27.07 -6.91 -6.44
CA GLU A 73 -28.16 -6.12 -7.02
C GLU A 73 -27.82 -5.60 -8.45
N GLY A 74 -27.17 -6.45 -9.27
CA GLY A 74 -26.81 -6.14 -10.64
C GLY A 74 -25.59 -5.24 -10.81
N LYS A 75 -24.90 -4.86 -9.73
CA LYS A 75 -23.68 -4.05 -9.75
C LYS A 75 -22.47 -4.88 -9.33
N PRO A 76 -21.34 -4.76 -10.05
CA PRO A 76 -20.11 -5.43 -9.68
C PRO A 76 -19.44 -4.74 -8.47
N TYR A 77 -18.83 -5.55 -7.62
CA TYR A 77 -18.07 -5.13 -6.44
C TYR A 77 -16.87 -6.05 -6.21
N SER A 78 -15.85 -5.53 -5.57
CA SER A 78 -14.75 -6.31 -5.01
C SER A 78 -14.98 -6.52 -3.52
N ILE A 79 -14.98 -7.78 -3.10
CA ILE A 79 -15.34 -8.21 -1.74
C ILE A 79 -14.10 -8.79 -1.08
N LYS A 80 -13.69 -8.23 0.05
CA LYS A 80 -12.52 -8.69 0.83
C LYS A 80 -12.99 -9.40 2.09
N ILE A 81 -12.58 -10.66 2.24
CA ILE A 81 -12.92 -11.51 3.39
C ILE A 81 -11.65 -11.86 4.13
N TYR A 82 -11.60 -11.52 5.41
CA TYR A 82 -10.48 -11.77 6.31
C TYR A 82 -10.60 -13.09 7.07
N ARG A 83 -9.43 -13.63 7.45
CA ARG A 83 -9.32 -14.78 8.36
C ARG A 83 -8.89 -14.39 9.77
N MET A 84 -8.37 -13.15 9.96
CA MET A 84 -7.87 -12.63 11.23
C MET A 84 -8.71 -11.45 11.71
N GLU A 85 -9.15 -11.50 12.97
CA GLU A 85 -10.09 -10.54 13.55
C GLU A 85 -9.54 -9.12 13.58
N GLU A 86 -8.35 -8.93 14.13
CA GLU A 86 -7.74 -7.60 14.28
C GLU A 86 -7.53 -6.91 12.93
N MET A 87 -7.08 -7.65 11.91
CA MET A 87 -6.85 -7.15 10.56
C MET A 87 -8.14 -6.65 9.90
N ALA A 88 -9.24 -7.39 10.05
CA ALA A 88 -10.53 -7.02 9.48
C ALA A 88 -11.06 -5.70 10.05
N TYR A 89 -10.96 -5.50 11.37
CA TYR A 89 -11.44 -4.27 12.01
C TYR A 89 -10.55 -3.06 11.69
N ASN A 90 -9.23 -3.24 11.62
CA ASN A 90 -8.34 -2.16 11.20
C ASN A 90 -8.67 -1.70 9.78
N ASP A 91 -8.78 -2.65 8.85
CA ASP A 91 -9.01 -2.31 7.45
C ASP A 91 -10.39 -1.65 7.25
N VAL A 92 -11.47 -2.18 7.83
CA VAL A 92 -12.80 -1.58 7.62
C VAL A 92 -12.90 -0.16 8.15
N VAL A 93 -12.32 0.12 9.33
CA VAL A 93 -12.39 1.46 9.95
C VAL A 93 -11.56 2.46 9.17
N LEU A 94 -10.33 2.10 8.80
CA LEU A 94 -9.43 3.01 8.10
C LEU A 94 -9.81 3.18 6.63
N SER A 95 -10.19 2.10 5.93
CA SER A 95 -10.73 2.20 4.57
C SER A 95 -11.97 3.08 4.49
N ALA A 96 -12.90 2.98 5.47
CA ALA A 96 -14.04 3.89 5.55
C ALA A 96 -13.61 5.34 5.70
N ARG A 97 -12.58 5.60 6.52
CA ARG A 97 -12.08 6.94 6.81
C ARG A 97 -11.44 7.61 5.61
N VAL A 98 -10.72 6.84 4.78
CA VAL A 98 -9.98 7.37 3.61
C VAL A 98 -10.75 7.25 2.29
N SER A 99 -11.95 6.65 2.27
CA SER A 99 -12.68 6.25 1.06
C SER A 99 -13.03 7.40 0.10
N ASN A 100 -12.97 8.65 0.56
CA ASN A 100 -13.17 9.84 -0.28
C ASN A 100 -11.89 10.38 -0.90
N HIS A 101 -10.71 9.86 -0.53
CA HIS A 101 -9.45 10.29 -1.10
C HIS A 101 -9.08 9.39 -2.29
N SER A 102 -8.78 10.01 -3.43
CA SER A 102 -8.55 9.31 -4.69
C SER A 102 -7.31 8.40 -4.73
N GLY A 103 -6.43 8.49 -3.74
CA GLY A 103 -5.25 7.62 -3.57
C GLY A 103 -5.55 6.27 -2.93
N PHE A 104 -6.83 5.96 -2.64
CA PHE A 104 -7.27 4.69 -2.04
C PHE A 104 -8.46 4.12 -2.81
N PRO A 105 -8.65 2.78 -2.84
CA PRO A 105 -9.89 2.18 -3.30
C PRO A 105 -11.07 2.66 -2.46
N LYS A 106 -12.20 2.90 -3.09
CA LYS A 106 -13.39 3.37 -2.39
C LYS A 106 -14.08 2.23 -1.67
N LEU A 107 -14.13 2.27 -0.35
CA LEU A 107 -14.97 1.38 0.43
C LEU A 107 -16.43 1.83 0.26
N ILE A 108 -17.27 0.94 -0.29
CA ILE A 108 -18.71 1.18 -0.49
C ILE A 108 -19.48 0.80 0.77
N GLY A 109 -19.06 -0.27 1.45
CA GLY A 109 -19.70 -0.71 2.67
C GLY A 109 -19.08 -1.96 3.28
N CYS A 110 -19.74 -2.51 4.27
CA CYS A 110 -19.33 -3.75 4.90
C CYS A 110 -20.53 -4.62 5.29
N CYS A 111 -20.27 -5.90 5.54
CA CYS A 111 -21.23 -6.81 6.17
C CYS A 111 -20.71 -7.22 7.54
N LEU A 112 -21.52 -7.01 8.57
CA LEU A 112 -21.22 -7.36 9.96
C LEU A 112 -21.96 -8.62 10.44
N GLU A 113 -22.67 -9.31 9.54
CA GLU A 113 -23.41 -10.55 9.82
C GLU A 113 -22.55 -11.81 9.68
N TYR A 114 -21.26 -11.66 9.31
CA TYR A 114 -20.24 -12.71 9.33
C TYR A 114 -19.47 -12.70 10.65
N PRO A 115 -18.73 -13.78 10.97
CA PRO A 115 -17.88 -13.83 12.16
C PRO A 115 -16.86 -12.69 12.23
N LEU A 116 -16.39 -12.22 11.07
CA LEU A 116 -15.53 -11.05 10.90
C LEU A 116 -16.18 -10.09 9.90
N PRO A 117 -15.89 -8.77 9.98
CA PRO A 117 -16.35 -7.82 8.97
C PRO A 117 -15.93 -8.24 7.56
N VAL A 118 -16.88 -8.22 6.62
CA VAL A 118 -16.61 -8.39 5.19
C VAL A 118 -16.65 -7.02 4.55
N LEU A 119 -15.58 -6.64 3.84
CA LEU A 119 -15.45 -5.34 3.21
C LEU A 119 -15.92 -5.40 1.75
N VAL A 120 -16.70 -4.40 1.33
CA VAL A 120 -17.20 -4.28 -0.05
C VAL A 120 -16.67 -2.98 -0.64
N PHE A 121 -15.80 -3.11 -1.63
CA PHE A 121 -15.17 -1.99 -2.33
C PHE A 121 -15.83 -1.75 -3.69
N GLU A 122 -15.52 -0.61 -4.31
CA GLU A 122 -15.79 -0.37 -5.73
C GLU A 122 -15.28 -1.54 -6.57
N ASP A 123 -15.77 -1.68 -7.79
CA ASP A 123 -15.29 -2.72 -8.71
C ASP A 123 -13.82 -2.48 -9.06
N LEU A 124 -12.98 -3.45 -8.72
CA LEU A 124 -11.54 -3.44 -8.97
C LEU A 124 -11.13 -4.37 -10.12
N ASP A 125 -12.08 -4.87 -10.92
CA ASP A 125 -11.81 -5.84 -11.98
C ASP A 125 -10.84 -5.31 -13.05
N ASP A 126 -10.98 -4.03 -13.39
CA ASP A 126 -10.08 -3.34 -14.34
C ASP A 126 -8.78 -2.85 -13.67
N TYR A 127 -8.58 -3.11 -12.38
CA TYR A 127 -7.39 -2.69 -11.66
C TYR A 127 -6.27 -3.70 -11.89
N LYS A 128 -5.06 -3.16 -12.03
CA LYS A 128 -3.84 -3.95 -12.14
C LYS A 128 -3.07 -3.83 -10.83
N ILE A 129 -2.66 -4.98 -10.28
CA ILE A 129 -1.83 -5.02 -9.06
C ILE A 129 -0.37 -5.01 -9.49
N LEU A 130 0.45 -4.22 -8.81
CA LEU A 130 1.89 -4.30 -9.01
C LEU A 130 2.40 -5.63 -8.44
N ASN A 131 3.25 -6.31 -9.21
CA ASN A 131 3.98 -7.48 -8.73
C ASN A 131 5.16 -7.06 -7.85
N GLU A 132 5.85 -8.02 -7.24
CA GLU A 132 7.00 -7.79 -6.35
C GLU A 132 8.14 -6.98 -6.99
N ARG A 133 8.21 -6.92 -8.33
CA ARG A 133 9.19 -6.12 -9.09
C ARG A 133 8.70 -4.71 -9.44
N GLY A 134 7.51 -4.32 -8.98
CA GLY A 134 6.91 -3.03 -9.31
C GLY A 134 6.43 -2.93 -10.76
N SER A 135 6.19 -4.06 -11.43
CA SER A 135 5.60 -4.15 -12.75
C SER A 135 4.16 -4.70 -12.67
N VAL A 136 3.52 -4.95 -13.80
CA VAL A 136 2.16 -5.48 -13.91
C VAL A 136 2.17 -6.78 -14.70
N GLY A 137 1.49 -7.81 -14.20
CA GLY A 137 1.42 -9.12 -14.84
C GLY A 137 2.29 -10.17 -14.16
N CYS A 138 2.80 -11.15 -14.93
CA CYS A 138 3.65 -12.21 -14.40
C CYS A 138 5.01 -11.67 -13.92
N GLU A 139 5.77 -12.51 -13.20
CA GLU A 139 7.08 -12.15 -12.65
C GLU A 139 8.07 -11.68 -13.72
N ASP A 140 8.01 -12.25 -14.93
CA ASP A 140 8.88 -11.89 -16.05
C ASP A 140 8.36 -10.73 -16.92
N ALA A 141 7.25 -10.09 -16.53
CA ALA A 141 6.72 -8.95 -17.26
C ALA A 141 7.76 -7.80 -17.34
N PRO A 142 7.86 -7.09 -18.48
CA PRO A 142 8.75 -5.94 -18.62
C PRO A 142 8.40 -4.86 -17.61
N LEU A 143 9.39 -4.05 -17.24
CA LEU A 143 9.15 -2.92 -16.35
C LEU A 143 8.21 -1.91 -17.02
N LEU A 144 7.41 -1.25 -16.21
CA LEU A 144 6.61 -0.11 -16.65
C LEU A 144 7.53 1.02 -17.15
N PRO A 145 7.11 1.81 -18.15
CA PRO A 145 7.87 2.99 -18.58
C PRO A 145 8.24 3.89 -17.40
N TRP A 146 9.43 4.53 -17.45
CA TRP A 146 9.93 5.33 -16.33
C TRP A 146 8.95 6.40 -15.84
N ASN A 147 8.35 7.14 -16.75
CA ASN A 147 7.35 8.15 -16.42
C ASN A 147 6.13 7.57 -15.68
N VAL A 148 5.75 6.33 -15.96
CA VAL A 148 4.67 5.64 -15.25
C VAL A 148 5.13 5.24 -13.85
N ARG A 149 6.36 4.71 -13.70
CA ARG A 149 6.93 4.35 -12.40
C ARG A 149 7.09 5.57 -11.50
N LEU A 150 7.56 6.69 -12.05
CA LEU A 150 7.68 7.96 -11.34
C LEU A 150 6.30 8.51 -10.91
N LYS A 151 5.29 8.43 -11.81
CA LYS A 151 3.91 8.78 -11.49
C LYS A 151 3.35 7.92 -10.35
N ILE A 152 3.57 6.61 -10.37
CA ILE A 152 3.14 5.70 -9.30
C ILE A 152 3.76 6.12 -7.97
N ALA A 153 5.08 6.32 -7.93
CA ALA A 153 5.76 6.77 -6.71
C ALA A 153 5.18 8.09 -6.18
N LYS A 154 4.94 9.07 -7.05
CA LYS A 154 4.31 10.35 -6.68
C LYS A 154 2.94 10.14 -6.05
N GLU A 155 2.07 9.37 -6.68
CA GLU A 155 0.69 9.17 -6.22
C GLU A 155 0.62 8.40 -4.89
N VAL A 156 1.50 7.40 -4.71
CA VAL A 156 1.64 6.68 -3.43
C VAL A 156 2.20 7.61 -2.34
N ALA A 157 3.21 8.43 -2.64
CA ALA A 157 3.75 9.41 -1.69
C ALA A 157 2.68 10.41 -1.23
N ILE A 158 1.79 10.86 -2.13
CA ILE A 158 0.65 11.73 -1.81
C ILE A 158 -0.34 11.00 -0.90
N ALA A 159 -0.64 9.72 -1.18
CA ALA A 159 -1.54 8.92 -0.34
C ALA A 159 -0.98 8.74 1.08
N ILE A 160 0.32 8.42 1.23
CA ILE A 160 0.96 8.30 2.54
C ILE A 160 1.01 9.66 3.25
N THR A 161 1.32 10.74 2.54
CA THR A 161 1.29 12.10 3.10
C THR A 161 -0.10 12.42 3.66
N TYR A 162 -1.17 12.04 2.96
CA TYR A 162 -2.53 12.21 3.45
C TYR A 162 -2.77 11.45 4.76
N LEU A 163 -2.30 10.20 4.89
CA LEU A 163 -2.40 9.43 6.14
C LEU A 163 -1.67 10.12 7.30
N HIS A 164 -0.51 10.72 7.02
CA HIS A 164 0.33 11.33 8.04
C HIS A 164 -0.10 12.74 8.44
N THR A 165 -0.87 13.45 7.60
CA THR A 165 -1.12 14.90 7.81
C THR A 165 -2.57 15.32 7.85
N ALA A 166 -3.48 14.57 7.22
CA ALA A 166 -4.87 15.00 7.06
C ALA A 166 -5.77 14.70 8.27
N PHE A 167 -5.26 13.98 9.25
CA PHE A 167 -6.02 13.55 10.42
C PHE A 167 -5.43 14.13 11.71
N PRO A 168 -6.25 14.35 12.77
CA PRO A 168 -5.75 14.82 14.06
C PRO A 168 -4.69 13.91 14.67
N ARG A 169 -4.74 12.61 14.35
CA ARG A 169 -3.79 11.59 14.79
C ARG A 169 -3.20 10.91 13.56
N ILE A 170 -1.88 10.81 13.53
CA ILE A 170 -1.13 10.19 12.42
C ILE A 170 -1.57 8.73 12.25
N ILE A 171 -1.86 8.34 11.02
CA ILE A 171 -2.12 6.96 10.63
C ILE A 171 -0.85 6.41 9.98
N ILE A 172 -0.29 5.35 10.55
CA ILE A 172 0.87 4.65 10.00
C ILE A 172 0.36 3.38 9.30
N HIS A 173 0.68 3.23 8.03
CA HIS A 173 0.20 2.12 7.19
C HIS A 173 0.87 0.77 7.53
N ARG A 174 2.17 0.76 7.77
CA ARG A 174 3.02 -0.38 8.17
C ARG A 174 3.16 -1.51 7.15
N ASN A 175 2.48 -1.44 6.01
CA ASN A 175 2.55 -2.49 4.98
C ASN A 175 2.65 -1.90 3.56
N ILE A 176 3.48 -0.85 3.42
CA ILE A 176 3.75 -0.24 2.11
C ILE A 176 4.66 -1.18 1.33
N LYS A 177 4.17 -1.67 0.19
CA LYS A 177 4.88 -2.55 -0.75
C LYS A 177 4.23 -2.50 -2.12
N ALA A 178 4.91 -3.03 -3.14
CA ALA A 178 4.41 -3.00 -4.51
C ALA A 178 3.04 -3.69 -4.64
N GLU A 179 2.87 -4.88 -4.06
CA GLU A 179 1.65 -5.69 -4.16
C GLU A 179 0.43 -5.06 -3.46
N ASN A 180 0.65 -4.03 -2.63
CA ASN A 180 -0.42 -3.21 -2.06
C ASN A 180 -0.70 -1.93 -2.85
N VAL A 181 -0.15 -1.79 -4.05
CA VAL A 181 -0.42 -0.69 -4.97
C VAL A 181 -1.23 -1.20 -6.16
N PHE A 182 -2.44 -0.71 -6.30
CA PHE A 182 -3.35 -1.01 -7.40
C PHE A 182 -3.32 0.15 -8.40
N LEU A 183 -3.34 -0.15 -9.69
CA LEU A 183 -3.50 0.82 -10.76
C LEU A 183 -4.92 0.73 -11.30
N ASP A 184 -5.68 1.80 -11.22
CA ASP A 184 -7.02 1.85 -11.79
C ASP A 184 -6.96 1.84 -13.34
N LYS A 185 -8.12 1.76 -14.00
CA LYS A 185 -8.24 1.76 -15.47
C LYS A 185 -7.57 2.96 -16.16
N ASN A 186 -7.33 4.05 -15.44
CA ASN A 186 -6.63 5.25 -15.95
C ASN A 186 -5.13 5.23 -15.56
N GLY A 187 -4.62 4.13 -15.00
CA GLY A 187 -3.27 4.00 -14.50
C GLY A 187 -2.98 4.87 -13.28
N LYS A 188 -4.01 5.22 -12.48
CA LYS A 188 -3.83 5.94 -11.21
C LYS A 188 -3.51 4.95 -10.11
N ALA A 189 -2.44 5.22 -9.35
CA ALA A 189 -2.05 4.39 -8.22
C ALA A 189 -2.96 4.63 -7.01
N LYS A 190 -3.37 3.54 -6.38
CA LYS A 190 -4.17 3.50 -5.16
C LYS A 190 -3.51 2.56 -4.16
N LEU A 191 -3.21 3.07 -2.96
CA LEU A 191 -2.65 2.29 -1.87
C LEU A 191 -3.77 1.53 -1.16
N THR A 192 -3.54 0.24 -0.87
CA THR A 192 -4.53 -0.67 -0.29
C THR A 192 -4.03 -1.31 0.99
N ASP A 193 -4.89 -2.02 1.69
CA ASP A 193 -4.58 -2.92 2.81
C ASP A 193 -4.16 -2.21 4.11
N PHE A 194 -5.15 -1.72 4.85
CA PHE A 194 -4.95 -1.16 6.19
C PHE A 194 -4.95 -2.20 7.33
N SER A 195 -4.83 -3.49 7.01
CA SER A 195 -4.91 -4.58 7.99
C SER A 195 -3.90 -4.44 9.13
N LEU A 196 -2.70 -3.93 8.83
CA LEU A 196 -1.61 -3.74 9.79
C LEU A 196 -1.48 -2.29 10.27
N ALA A 197 -2.29 -1.38 9.75
CA ALA A 197 -2.18 0.04 10.07
C ALA A 197 -2.51 0.34 11.53
N VAL A 198 -1.89 1.40 12.06
CA VAL A 198 -2.14 1.89 13.41
C VAL A 198 -2.34 3.40 13.42
N THR A 199 -3.19 3.88 14.31
CA THR A 199 -3.37 5.31 14.56
C THR A 199 -2.61 5.69 15.81
N LEU A 200 -1.67 6.63 15.73
CA LEU A 200 -0.90 7.10 16.89
C LEU A 200 -1.84 7.78 17.90
N PRO A 201 -1.61 7.64 19.21
CA PRO A 201 -2.32 8.41 20.22
C PRO A 201 -2.08 9.93 20.02
N GLU A 202 -3.03 10.74 20.47
CA GLU A 202 -2.92 12.20 20.38
C GLU A 202 -1.65 12.71 21.08
N GLY A 203 -0.93 13.60 20.41
CA GLY A 203 0.32 14.17 20.88
C GLY A 203 1.52 13.22 20.91
N LYS A 204 1.36 11.98 20.41
CA LYS A 204 2.48 11.03 20.29
C LYS A 204 2.99 10.99 18.86
N SER A 205 4.32 10.90 18.72
CA SER A 205 5.00 10.70 17.44
C SER A 205 5.41 9.25 17.19
N TRP A 206 5.24 8.37 18.19
CA TRP A 206 5.53 6.94 18.11
C TRP A 206 4.74 6.14 19.14
N ILE A 207 4.62 4.83 18.91
CA ILE A 207 4.10 3.84 19.85
C ILE A 207 4.98 2.58 19.85
N GLU A 208 4.94 1.85 20.94
CA GLU A 208 5.46 0.47 21.01
C GLU A 208 4.37 -0.50 20.60
N THR A 209 4.67 -1.41 19.66
CA THR A 209 3.75 -2.48 19.27
C THR A 209 4.52 -3.62 18.62
N LYS A 210 3.94 -4.83 18.59
CA LYS A 210 4.57 -5.95 17.89
C LYS A 210 4.94 -5.54 16.47
N TRP A 211 6.14 -5.91 16.03
CA TRP A 211 6.53 -5.69 14.66
C TRP A 211 5.58 -6.40 13.70
N SER A 212 5.26 -5.76 12.61
CA SER A 212 4.41 -6.27 11.54
C SER A 212 4.79 -5.60 10.23
N GLY A 213 4.56 -6.27 9.12
CA GLY A 213 4.86 -5.76 7.78
C GLY A 213 5.41 -6.88 6.90
N THR A 214 5.96 -6.53 5.76
CA THR A 214 6.48 -7.48 4.75
C THR A 214 8.01 -7.48 4.76
N CYS A 215 8.63 -8.66 4.86
CA CYS A 215 10.09 -8.80 4.76
C CYS A 215 10.61 -8.10 3.49
N GLY A 216 11.76 -7.41 3.61
CA GLY A 216 12.32 -6.59 2.53
C GLY A 216 11.81 -5.16 2.50
N TYR A 217 10.69 -4.84 3.20
CA TYR A 217 10.16 -3.49 3.35
C TYR A 217 10.20 -2.99 4.80
N ILE A 218 10.59 -3.85 5.74
CA ILE A 218 10.69 -3.53 7.16
C ILE A 218 12.11 -3.11 7.49
N ASP A 219 12.23 -2.00 8.19
CA ASP A 219 13.49 -1.54 8.74
C ASP A 219 13.96 -2.42 9.91
N SER A 220 15.24 -2.81 9.90
CA SER A 220 15.83 -3.62 10.97
C SER A 220 15.77 -2.96 12.34
N GLY A 221 15.91 -1.62 12.40
CA GLY A 221 15.77 -0.87 13.65
C GLY A 221 14.36 -0.95 14.23
N TYR A 222 13.32 -0.95 13.38
CA TYR A 222 11.95 -1.18 13.81
C TYR A 222 11.76 -2.61 14.38
N VAL A 223 12.34 -3.62 13.73
CA VAL A 223 12.28 -5.00 14.22
C VAL A 223 12.91 -5.13 15.62
N LEU A 224 14.02 -4.42 15.87
CA LEU A 224 14.74 -4.46 17.15
C LEU A 224 14.06 -3.66 18.26
N THR A 225 13.51 -2.49 17.91
CA THR A 225 12.97 -1.54 18.91
C THR A 225 11.47 -1.67 19.12
N VAL A 226 10.75 -2.32 18.19
CA VAL A 226 9.28 -2.40 18.11
C VAL A 226 8.58 -1.02 18.14
N LEU A 227 9.33 0.06 17.87
CA LEU A 227 8.84 1.43 17.81
C LEU A 227 8.28 1.76 16.43
N VAL A 228 7.01 2.10 16.37
CA VAL A 228 6.32 2.53 15.17
C VAL A 228 6.15 4.04 15.17
N SER A 229 6.52 4.67 14.07
CA SER A 229 6.37 6.10 13.82
C SER A 229 6.10 6.36 12.34
N GLU A 230 5.90 7.63 11.94
CA GLU A 230 5.78 8.01 10.53
C GLU A 230 6.97 7.52 9.68
N TYR A 231 8.16 7.41 10.29
CA TYR A 231 9.39 6.95 9.63
C TYR A 231 9.38 5.46 9.28
N THR A 232 8.52 4.66 9.91
CA THR A 232 8.28 3.26 9.50
C THR A 232 7.75 3.20 8.06
N ASP A 233 6.79 4.07 7.73
CA ASP A 233 6.26 4.18 6.37
C ASP A 233 7.26 4.82 5.40
N VAL A 234 8.02 5.81 5.86
CA VAL A 234 9.06 6.46 5.03
C VAL A 234 10.09 5.46 4.56
N PHE A 235 10.57 4.58 5.45
CA PHE A 235 11.51 3.53 5.09
C PHE A 235 10.90 2.56 4.07
N SER A 236 9.71 2.01 4.35
CA SER A 236 9.03 1.08 3.44
C SER A 236 8.76 1.73 2.07
N PHE A 237 8.44 3.02 2.04
CA PHE A 237 8.28 3.78 0.81
C PHE A 237 9.61 3.97 0.06
N GLY A 238 10.72 4.19 0.76
CA GLY A 238 12.06 4.21 0.17
C GLY A 238 12.38 2.89 -0.55
N ILE A 239 12.06 1.75 0.07
CA ILE A 239 12.20 0.43 -0.58
C ILE A 239 11.29 0.31 -1.80
N LEU A 240 10.03 0.77 -1.73
CA LEU A 240 9.14 0.78 -2.89
C LEU A 240 9.72 1.63 -4.03
N MET A 241 10.31 2.78 -3.73
CA MET A 241 11.01 3.59 -4.73
C MET A 241 12.15 2.81 -5.40
N LEU A 242 12.96 2.08 -4.63
CA LEU A 242 14.03 1.23 -5.16
C LEU A 242 13.50 0.08 -6.01
N VAL A 243 12.41 -0.57 -5.60
CA VAL A 243 11.71 -1.59 -6.41
C VAL A 243 11.24 -1.01 -7.74
N LEU A 244 10.61 0.16 -7.72
CA LEU A 244 10.16 0.85 -8.94
C LEU A 244 11.32 1.30 -9.82
N LEU A 245 12.47 1.66 -9.25
CA LEU A 245 13.66 2.07 -10.01
C LEU A 245 14.35 0.87 -10.66
N ILE A 246 14.65 -0.17 -9.88
CA ILE A 246 15.55 -1.28 -10.25
C ILE A 246 14.78 -2.45 -10.89
N GLY A 247 13.49 -2.61 -10.57
CA GLY A 247 12.69 -3.74 -11.04
C GLY A 247 13.09 -5.07 -10.41
N ARG A 248 13.48 -5.06 -9.14
CA ARG A 248 13.79 -6.27 -8.34
C ARG A 248 12.94 -6.28 -7.08
N PRO A 249 12.52 -7.46 -6.59
CA PRO A 249 11.79 -7.58 -5.34
C PRO A 249 12.50 -6.94 -4.15
N GLY A 250 11.75 -6.28 -3.27
CA GLY A 250 12.30 -5.59 -2.09
C GLY A 250 13.14 -6.51 -1.19
N GLY A 251 12.74 -7.78 -1.05
CA GLY A 251 13.50 -8.78 -0.31
C GLY A 251 14.89 -9.09 -0.85
N LEU A 252 15.14 -8.82 -2.13
CA LEU A 252 16.46 -8.99 -2.77
C LEU A 252 17.33 -7.74 -2.69
N LEU A 253 16.77 -6.60 -2.30
CA LEU A 253 17.51 -5.33 -2.16
C LEU A 253 18.27 -5.25 -0.84
N ILE A 254 17.91 -6.09 0.13
CA ILE A 254 18.59 -6.20 1.42
C ILE A 254 18.91 -7.67 1.65
N SER A 255 20.20 -8.06 1.67
CA SER A 255 20.67 -9.39 1.96
C SER A 255 21.65 -9.35 3.13
N ASP A 256 21.46 -10.22 4.13
CA ASP A 256 22.31 -10.35 5.33
C ASP A 256 22.59 -9.02 6.04
N GLY A 257 21.58 -8.13 6.09
CA GLY A 257 21.71 -6.78 6.68
C GLY A 257 22.56 -5.82 5.86
N ARG A 258 22.92 -6.19 4.64
CA ARG A 258 23.64 -5.34 3.68
C ARG A 258 22.73 -4.94 2.54
N TRP A 259 22.90 -3.71 2.08
CA TRP A 259 22.24 -3.22 0.89
C TRP A 259 22.81 -3.91 -0.35
N ASN A 260 21.95 -4.63 -1.08
CA ASN A 260 22.26 -5.18 -2.39
C ASN A 260 21.70 -4.25 -3.49
N ILE A 261 22.05 -2.98 -3.36
CA ILE A 261 21.68 -1.92 -4.31
C ILE A 261 22.93 -1.55 -5.07
N PRO A 262 22.84 -1.20 -6.38
CA PRO A 262 23.96 -0.60 -7.10
C PRO A 262 24.54 0.57 -6.30
N SER A 263 25.86 0.59 -6.12
CA SER A 263 26.55 1.60 -5.30
C SER A 263 26.40 3.01 -5.88
N ASN A 264 26.07 3.08 -7.16
CA ASN A 264 25.83 4.33 -7.86
C ASN A 264 24.81 4.16 -8.99
N ILE A 265 24.29 5.28 -9.48
CA ILE A 265 23.29 5.30 -10.55
C ILE A 265 23.78 4.70 -11.86
N SER A 266 25.10 4.78 -12.14
CA SER A 266 25.68 4.26 -13.37
C SER A 266 25.56 2.75 -13.46
N GLU A 267 25.76 2.03 -12.34
CA GLU A 267 25.53 0.59 -12.28
C GLU A 267 24.05 0.25 -12.49
N CYS A 268 23.16 1.01 -11.86
CA CYS A 268 21.71 0.84 -12.02
C CYS A 268 21.28 1.06 -13.48
N VAL A 269 21.72 2.15 -14.10
CA VAL A 269 21.43 2.48 -15.50
C VAL A 269 21.98 1.41 -16.44
N LYS A 270 23.20 0.93 -16.20
CA LYS A 270 23.83 -0.13 -16.98
C LYS A 270 23.01 -1.44 -16.89
N ASP A 271 22.63 -1.87 -15.68
CA ASP A 271 21.81 -3.07 -15.48
C ASP A 271 20.45 -2.96 -16.19
N LEU A 272 19.80 -1.78 -16.16
CA LEU A 272 18.56 -1.53 -16.88
C LEU A 272 18.75 -1.55 -18.40
N GLN A 273 19.83 -0.94 -18.92
CA GLN A 273 20.15 -0.94 -20.34
C GLN A 273 20.48 -2.35 -20.86
N GLU A 274 21.24 -3.15 -20.09
CA GLU A 274 21.54 -4.54 -20.43
C GLU A 274 20.27 -5.40 -20.52
N ARG A 275 19.23 -5.04 -19.76
CA ARG A 275 17.91 -5.67 -19.82
C ARG A 275 16.99 -5.08 -20.90
N GLY A 276 17.45 -4.07 -21.65
CA GLY A 276 16.67 -3.38 -22.68
C GLY A 276 15.56 -2.46 -22.13
N GLU A 277 15.69 -2.02 -20.86
CA GLU A 277 14.72 -1.18 -20.21
C GLU A 277 14.95 0.31 -20.50
N PRO A 278 13.88 1.13 -20.63
CA PRO A 278 14.02 2.57 -20.82
C PRO A 278 14.69 3.23 -19.61
N VAL A 279 15.63 4.12 -19.87
CA VAL A 279 16.39 4.85 -18.85
C VAL A 279 16.31 6.35 -19.02
N GLU A 280 16.23 7.06 -17.89
CA GLU A 280 16.27 8.52 -17.77
C GLU A 280 17.28 8.88 -16.67
N PRO A 281 18.58 8.90 -16.99
CA PRO A 281 19.65 8.85 -15.99
C PRO A 281 19.61 9.98 -14.96
N VAL A 282 19.27 11.22 -15.36
CA VAL A 282 19.23 12.37 -14.44
C VAL A 282 18.09 12.23 -13.44
N GLN A 283 16.88 11.96 -13.93
CA GLN A 283 15.72 11.76 -13.05
C GLN A 283 15.92 10.54 -12.16
N MET A 284 16.45 9.42 -12.69
CA MET A 284 16.73 8.19 -11.96
C MET A 284 17.78 8.41 -10.86
N LYS A 285 18.81 9.23 -11.09
CA LYS A 285 19.80 9.59 -10.07
C LYS A 285 19.15 10.33 -8.91
N LEU A 286 18.40 11.40 -9.20
CA LEU A 286 17.70 12.17 -8.17
C LEU A 286 16.70 11.30 -7.38
N PHE A 287 16.03 10.39 -8.08
CA PHE A 287 15.09 9.45 -7.47
C PHE A 287 15.79 8.42 -6.57
N LEU A 288 16.95 7.89 -6.99
CA LEU A 288 17.79 7.01 -6.17
C LEU A 288 18.26 7.73 -4.91
N ASP A 289 18.79 8.94 -5.03
CA ASP A 289 19.30 9.72 -3.90
C ASP A 289 18.18 9.98 -2.87
N LEU A 290 16.96 10.28 -3.32
CA LEU A 290 15.81 10.45 -2.46
C LEU A 290 15.39 9.14 -1.79
N ALA A 291 15.35 8.03 -2.51
CA ALA A 291 15.02 6.71 -1.97
C ALA A 291 16.02 6.28 -0.88
N LEU A 292 17.32 6.48 -1.11
CA LEU A 292 18.36 6.18 -0.12
C LEU A 292 18.20 7.03 1.14
N ARG A 293 17.88 8.33 1.02
CA ARG A 293 17.58 9.19 2.19
C ARG A 293 16.35 8.72 2.97
N CYS A 294 15.33 8.19 2.29
CA CYS A 294 14.18 7.59 2.98
C CYS A 294 14.57 6.34 3.77
N CYS A 295 15.57 5.59 3.32
CA CYS A 295 16.05 4.37 3.96
C CYS A 295 17.15 4.61 5.00
N ASP A 296 17.79 5.79 5.01
CA ASP A 296 18.92 6.07 5.92
C ASP A 296 18.44 6.54 7.31
N ARG A 297 18.60 5.66 8.28
CA ARG A 297 18.37 5.98 9.70
C ARG A 297 19.61 6.49 10.43
N SER A 298 20.79 6.26 9.87
CA SER A 298 22.06 6.57 10.56
C SER A 298 22.30 8.07 10.65
N SER A 299 21.82 8.84 9.67
CA SER A 299 21.96 10.30 9.63
C SER A 299 21.04 11.02 10.62
N GLY A 300 19.99 10.37 11.12
CA GLY A 300 18.94 11.02 11.92
C GLY A 300 18.07 12.03 11.15
N TYR A 301 18.19 12.09 9.84
CA TYR A 301 17.53 13.06 8.94
C TYR A 301 16.66 12.42 7.87
N GLN A 302 15.90 11.36 8.21
CA GLN A 302 14.91 10.84 7.27
C GLN A 302 13.88 11.95 6.96
N PRO A 303 13.56 12.18 5.65
CA PRO A 303 12.57 13.18 5.27
C PRO A 303 11.16 12.76 5.68
N LYS A 304 10.29 13.72 5.99
CA LYS A 304 8.85 13.42 6.13
C LYS A 304 8.21 13.18 4.77
N MET A 305 7.14 12.37 4.70
CA MET A 305 6.46 12.04 3.44
C MET A 305 6.02 13.26 2.62
N ILE A 306 5.63 14.36 3.26
CA ILE A 306 5.29 15.60 2.57
C ILE A 306 6.49 16.22 1.81
N VAL A 307 7.70 16.06 2.35
CA VAL A 307 8.94 16.50 1.69
C VAL A 307 9.24 15.56 0.52
N VAL A 308 9.16 14.25 0.76
CA VAL A 308 9.35 13.22 -0.26
C VAL A 308 8.41 13.43 -1.45
N ALA A 309 7.12 13.64 -1.20
CA ALA A 309 6.14 13.89 -2.25
C ALA A 309 6.47 15.15 -3.07
N LYS A 310 6.90 16.23 -2.41
CA LYS A 310 7.33 17.48 -3.10
C LYS A 310 8.58 17.26 -3.95
N GLU A 311 9.58 16.52 -3.45
CA GLU A 311 10.80 16.24 -4.21
C GLU A 311 10.51 15.37 -5.43
N ILE A 312 9.66 14.35 -5.33
CA ILE A 312 9.23 13.56 -6.50
C ILE A 312 8.55 14.43 -7.56
N MET A 313 7.70 15.40 -7.14
CA MET A 313 7.09 16.35 -8.07
C MET A 313 8.10 17.27 -8.75
N LEU A 314 9.24 17.56 -8.11
CA LEU A 314 10.33 18.31 -8.71
C LEU A 314 11.12 17.45 -9.69
N ILE A 315 11.41 16.19 -9.33
CA ILE A 315 12.08 15.24 -10.23
C ILE A 315 11.27 15.05 -11.52
N GLU A 316 9.94 14.94 -11.43
CA GLU A 316 9.05 14.81 -12.60
C GLU A 316 9.17 15.97 -13.58
N LYS A 317 9.55 17.17 -13.11
CA LYS A 317 9.72 18.38 -13.93
C LYS A 317 11.12 18.54 -14.55
N VAL A 318 12.08 17.71 -14.16
CA VAL A 318 13.42 17.75 -14.75
C VAL A 318 13.32 17.33 -16.21
N PRO A 319 13.85 18.13 -17.16
CA PRO A 319 13.84 17.79 -18.58
C PRO A 319 14.51 16.44 -18.86
N LEU A 320 14.00 15.73 -19.84
CA LEU A 320 14.52 14.43 -20.32
C LEU A 320 15.72 14.63 -21.26
N ASP A 321 16.71 15.44 -20.89
CA ASP A 321 17.85 15.76 -21.76
C ASP A 321 18.99 14.74 -21.59
N SER A 322 19.26 14.01 -22.67
CA SER A 322 20.29 12.97 -22.78
C SER A 322 21.74 13.49 -22.78
N GLN A 323 21.98 14.81 -22.72
CA GLN A 323 23.32 15.40 -22.98
C GLN A 323 24.10 15.83 -21.71
N MET A 324 23.54 15.77 -20.52
CA MET A 324 24.23 16.26 -19.31
C MET A 324 25.20 15.26 -18.64
N LEU A 325 25.28 14.01 -19.08
CA LEU A 325 26.15 13.01 -18.45
C LEU A 325 27.61 13.02 -18.96
N GLU A 326 27.89 13.64 -20.09
CA GLU A 326 29.28 13.73 -20.61
C GLU A 326 30.16 14.70 -19.81
N ASN A 327 29.56 15.67 -19.10
CA ASN A 327 30.31 16.70 -18.36
C ASN A 327 30.67 16.35 -16.92
N VAL A 328 30.21 15.22 -16.37
CA VAL A 328 30.52 14.83 -14.98
C VAL A 328 31.71 13.87 -14.88
N SER A 329 32.20 13.34 -16.00
CA SER A 329 33.35 12.41 -16.02
C SER A 329 34.71 13.10 -16.19
N GLU A 330 34.79 14.41 -16.48
CA GLU A 330 36.07 15.11 -16.75
C GLU A 330 36.66 15.89 -15.57
N ASP A 331 35.93 16.16 -14.49
CA ASP A 331 36.43 16.93 -13.33
C ASP A 331 37.12 16.09 -12.24
N GLY A 332 37.59 14.89 -12.56
CA GLY A 332 38.26 13.95 -11.65
C GLY A 332 39.80 13.98 -11.68
N GLN A 333 40.44 14.94 -12.33
CA GLN A 333 41.91 15.10 -12.28
C GLN A 333 42.31 16.51 -11.77
N ILE A 334 42.42 16.65 -10.46
CA ILE A 334 43.25 17.73 -9.88
C ILE A 334 44.65 17.16 -9.73
N THR A 335 45.50 17.56 -10.62
CA THR A 335 46.96 17.41 -10.49
C THR A 335 47.48 18.45 -9.49
N HIS A 336 48.18 17.96 -8.46
CA HIS A 336 49.14 18.58 -7.55
C HIS A 336 48.79 19.92 -6.89
#